data_b92a64d54e33160517a1081e45de15a8
#
_entry.id   b92a64d54e33160517a1081e45de15a8
#
_cell.length_a   1.000
_cell.length_b   1.000
_cell.length_c   1.000
_cell.angle_alpha   90.00
_cell.angle_beta   90.00
_cell.angle_gamma   90.00
#
_symmetry.space_group_name_H-M   'P 1'
#
loop_
_entity.id
_entity.type
_entity.pdbx_description
1 polymer ?
#
loop_
_entity_poly.entity_id
_entity_poly.type
_entity_poly.pdbx_seq_one_letter_code
_entity_poly.pdbx_strand_id
1 'polypeptide(L)'
;MTHNHGGRRPGAGRKRLPPSRAIRLPVALIERLGPLLAKPGPELTPARLAAESLSAHSAPLFISKVAAGFPSPADDYVDRGLDLNEHLIRHKEATFFVRVKGDSMVGAGIMDGDLLVVDRALSPVSGRIVIAAVNGELTVKRLKKSGGRAWLMAENPAYEPIEMKDGMECVIWGVVTNAIHAF
;
A
#
# COMPACT_ATOMS: atom_id res chain seq x y z
N MET A 1 -24.80 30.93 -54.67
CA MET A 1 -24.07 29.68 -54.41
C MET A 1 -23.27 29.83 -53.13
N THR A 2 -23.79 29.37 -52.04
CA THR A 2 -23.19 29.52 -50.71
C THR A 2 -22.51 28.18 -50.32
N HIS A 3 -21.18 28.19 -50.25
CA HIS A 3 -20.43 27.03 -49.79
C HIS A 3 -20.47 26.97 -48.24
N ASN A 4 -21.11 25.92 -47.75
CA ASN A 4 -21.18 25.60 -46.32
C ASN A 4 -19.94 24.78 -45.96
N HIS A 5 -19.04 25.34 -45.14
CA HIS A 5 -17.81 24.66 -44.69
C HIS A 5 -17.99 24.00 -43.31
N GLY A 6 -17.96 22.68 -43.31
CA GLY A 6 -17.41 21.84 -42.28
C GLY A 6 -17.92 21.97 -40.85
N GLY A 7 -19.01 21.28 -40.54
CA GLY A 7 -19.46 21.05 -39.16
C GLY A 7 -18.38 20.32 -38.32
N ARG A 8 -18.12 20.80 -37.13
CA ARG A 8 -17.29 20.17 -36.10
C ARG A 8 -17.86 18.76 -35.78
N ARG A 9 -17.05 17.72 -36.03
CA ARG A 9 -17.40 16.36 -35.61
C ARG A 9 -17.28 16.25 -34.08
N PRO A 10 -18.29 15.76 -33.33
CA PRO A 10 -18.16 15.46 -31.92
C PRO A 10 -17.13 14.33 -31.74
N GLY A 11 -16.10 14.54 -30.93
CA GLY A 11 -15.11 13.52 -30.59
C GLY A 11 -13.72 13.66 -31.20
N ALA A 12 -13.46 14.67 -32.06
CA ALA A 12 -12.12 14.93 -32.62
C ALA A 12 -11.29 15.89 -31.71
N GLY A 13 -11.12 15.54 -30.46
CA GLY A 13 -10.23 16.23 -29.54
C GLY A 13 -9.26 15.22 -28.90
N ARG A 14 -7.95 15.50 -28.95
CA ARG A 14 -6.95 14.77 -28.19
C ARG A 14 -7.39 14.70 -26.74
N LYS A 15 -7.52 13.50 -26.16
CA LYS A 15 -7.85 13.33 -24.73
C LYS A 15 -6.97 14.25 -23.90
N ARG A 16 -7.57 15.09 -23.06
CA ARG A 16 -6.82 15.94 -22.14
C ARG A 16 -6.02 15.02 -21.20
N LEU A 17 -4.72 15.15 -21.25
CA LEU A 17 -3.84 14.53 -20.26
C LEU A 17 -4.13 15.19 -18.89
N PRO A 18 -4.01 14.43 -17.78
CA PRO A 18 -4.13 15.02 -16.45
C PRO A 18 -3.14 16.18 -16.30
N PRO A 19 -3.44 17.17 -15.44
CA PRO A 19 -2.60 18.34 -15.26
C PRO A 19 -1.17 17.91 -14.90
N SER A 20 -0.23 18.17 -15.80
CA SER A 20 1.18 17.89 -15.59
C SER A 20 1.91 19.20 -15.25
N ARG A 21 2.78 19.15 -14.24
CA ARG A 21 3.67 20.26 -13.91
C ARG A 21 4.99 20.04 -14.64
N ALA A 22 5.38 20.97 -15.47
CA ALA A 22 6.72 20.95 -16.06
C ALA A 22 7.74 21.31 -14.98
N ILE A 23 8.62 20.37 -14.64
CA ILE A 23 9.75 20.58 -13.73
C ILE A 23 10.99 20.71 -14.60
N ARG A 24 11.75 21.81 -14.46
CA ARG A 24 13.05 21.95 -15.09
C ARG A 24 14.07 21.20 -14.25
N LEU A 25 14.62 20.12 -14.79
CA LEU A 25 15.69 19.34 -14.17
C LEU A 25 17.02 19.65 -14.87
N PRO A 26 18.16 19.68 -14.15
CA PRO A 26 19.48 19.74 -14.78
C PRO A 26 19.67 18.56 -15.74
N VAL A 27 20.33 18.81 -16.88
CA VAL A 27 20.55 17.80 -17.94
C VAL A 27 21.20 16.53 -17.37
N ALA A 28 22.22 16.69 -16.52
CA ALA A 28 22.88 15.57 -15.85
C ALA A 28 21.93 14.69 -15.01
N LEU A 29 20.85 15.25 -14.48
CA LEU A 29 19.83 14.50 -13.75
C LEU A 29 18.90 13.75 -14.71
N ILE A 30 18.58 14.35 -15.86
CA ILE A 30 17.77 13.72 -16.91
C ILE A 30 18.50 12.51 -17.49
N GLU A 31 19.80 12.61 -17.73
CA GLU A 31 20.63 11.51 -18.22
C GLU A 31 20.73 10.35 -17.22
N ARG A 32 20.73 10.64 -15.92
CA ARG A 32 20.71 9.60 -14.87
C ARG A 32 19.31 8.99 -14.67
N LEU A 33 18.24 9.75 -14.88
CA LEU A 33 16.85 9.28 -14.74
C LEU A 33 16.38 8.51 -15.98
N GLY A 34 16.88 8.82 -17.17
CA GLY A 34 16.52 8.16 -18.43
C GLY A 34 16.62 6.63 -18.37
N PRO A 35 17.74 6.04 -17.93
CA PRO A 35 17.88 4.59 -17.78
C PRO A 35 16.99 3.98 -16.70
N LEU A 36 16.65 4.74 -15.65
CA LEU A 36 15.76 4.31 -14.57
C LEU A 36 14.29 4.31 -15.00
N LEU A 37 13.91 5.25 -15.87
CA LEU A 37 12.58 5.34 -16.46
C LEU A 37 12.38 4.36 -17.64
N ALA A 38 13.48 3.95 -18.29
CA ALA A 38 13.47 3.02 -19.43
C ALA A 38 13.56 1.54 -19.00
N LYS A 39 13.98 1.24 -17.76
CA LYS A 39 13.88 -0.12 -17.25
C LYS A 39 12.43 -0.38 -16.85
N PRO A 40 11.77 -1.43 -17.39
CA PRO A 40 10.58 -1.96 -16.71
C PRO A 40 11.04 -2.28 -15.28
N GLY A 41 10.47 -1.58 -14.31
CA GLY A 41 10.67 -1.91 -12.90
C GLY A 41 10.37 -3.39 -12.69
N PRO A 42 10.88 -4.02 -11.60
CA PRO A 42 10.51 -5.37 -11.27
C PRO A 42 8.99 -5.47 -11.41
N GLU A 43 8.49 -6.56 -12.00
CA GLU A 43 7.05 -6.80 -12.16
C GLU A 43 6.41 -6.68 -10.77
N LEU A 44 6.02 -5.47 -10.47
CA LEU A 44 5.21 -5.18 -9.29
C LEU A 44 3.89 -5.88 -9.58
N THR A 45 3.59 -6.91 -8.82
CA THR A 45 2.19 -7.35 -8.71
C THR A 45 1.42 -6.07 -8.41
N PRO A 46 0.56 -5.59 -9.31
CA PRO A 46 0.06 -4.23 -9.25
C PRO A 46 -0.60 -4.01 -7.90
N ALA A 47 -0.11 -3.01 -7.15
CA ALA A 47 -0.81 -2.53 -5.97
C ALA A 47 -2.21 -2.14 -6.46
N ARG A 48 -3.23 -2.90 -6.07
CA ARG A 48 -4.62 -2.57 -6.40
C ARG A 48 -5.06 -1.47 -5.45
N LEU A 49 -5.39 -0.32 -6.01
CA LEU A 49 -6.11 0.71 -5.27
C LEU A 49 -7.43 0.12 -4.76
N ALA A 50 -7.89 0.59 -3.59
CA ALA A 50 -9.23 0.27 -3.13
C ALA A 50 -10.25 0.65 -4.21
N ALA A 51 -11.28 -0.17 -4.40
CA ALA A 51 -12.31 0.10 -5.40
C ALA A 51 -12.94 1.48 -5.14
N GLU A 52 -13.19 2.25 -6.21
CA GLU A 52 -13.84 3.57 -6.12
C GLU A 52 -15.21 3.50 -5.44
N SER A 53 -15.93 2.39 -5.62
CA SER A 53 -17.15 2.07 -4.89
C SER A 53 -16.95 0.80 -4.08
N LEU A 54 -16.99 0.93 -2.76
CA LEU A 54 -16.99 -0.23 -1.87
C LEU A 54 -18.42 -0.78 -1.82
N SER A 55 -18.59 -2.09 -2.05
CA SER A 55 -19.86 -2.75 -1.80
C SER A 55 -20.12 -2.73 -0.30
N ALA A 56 -21.28 -2.19 0.11
CA ALA A 56 -21.75 -2.33 1.48
C ALA A 56 -22.17 -3.78 1.71
N HIS A 57 -21.35 -4.56 2.41
CA HIS A 57 -21.63 -5.92 2.77
C HIS A 57 -21.38 -6.12 4.27
N SER A 58 -22.46 -6.20 5.01
CA SER A 58 -22.41 -6.40 6.45
C SER A 58 -22.66 -7.88 6.78
N ALA A 59 -21.75 -8.47 7.53
CA ALA A 59 -21.90 -9.81 8.11
C ALA A 59 -22.14 -9.71 9.62
N PRO A 60 -22.88 -10.66 10.24
CA PRO A 60 -23.10 -10.64 11.69
C PRO A 60 -21.79 -10.79 12.46
N LEU A 61 -21.57 -9.91 13.44
CA LEU A 61 -20.49 -10.00 14.42
C LEU A 61 -21.09 -10.50 15.74
N PHE A 62 -20.59 -11.61 16.26
CA PHE A 62 -21.00 -12.13 17.54
C PHE A 62 -20.29 -11.41 18.69
N ILE A 63 -21.02 -11.13 19.78
CA ILE A 63 -20.47 -10.45 20.97
C ILE A 63 -19.47 -11.37 21.68
N SER A 64 -19.80 -12.66 21.77
CA SER A 64 -18.97 -13.64 22.46
C SER A 64 -17.68 -13.89 21.72
N LYS A 65 -16.56 -13.76 22.44
CA LYS A 65 -15.25 -14.16 21.94
C LYS A 65 -15.15 -15.68 21.92
N VAL A 66 -14.76 -16.23 20.78
CA VAL A 66 -14.46 -17.66 20.69
C VAL A 66 -13.12 -17.92 21.39
N ALA A 67 -13.14 -18.83 22.38
CA ALA A 67 -11.93 -19.22 23.08
C ALA A 67 -11.02 -20.06 22.16
N ALA A 68 -9.77 -19.66 21.99
CA ALA A 68 -8.78 -20.45 21.25
C ALA A 68 -8.19 -21.60 22.07
N GLY A 69 -8.64 -21.83 23.29
CA GLY A 69 -8.26 -22.90 24.17
C GLY A 69 -9.44 -23.76 24.57
N PHE A 70 -9.85 -23.69 25.86
CA PHE A 70 -11.02 -24.40 26.34
C PHE A 70 -12.30 -23.81 25.79
N PRO A 71 -13.29 -24.64 25.42
CA PRO A 71 -14.59 -24.14 24.99
C PRO A 71 -15.29 -23.35 26.13
N SER A 72 -15.91 -22.25 25.75
CA SER A 72 -16.77 -21.43 26.63
C SER A 72 -18.19 -21.50 26.11
N PRO A 73 -19.22 -21.43 26.99
CA PRO A 73 -20.61 -21.34 26.55
C PRO A 73 -20.77 -20.23 25.52
N ALA A 74 -21.38 -20.54 24.38
CA ALA A 74 -21.67 -19.55 23.35
C ALA A 74 -22.93 -18.77 23.77
N ASP A 75 -22.79 -17.47 23.93
CA ASP A 75 -23.95 -16.58 23.95
C ASP A 75 -24.30 -16.24 22.50
N ASP A 76 -25.49 -16.59 22.05
CA ASP A 76 -26.00 -16.43 20.69
C ASP A 76 -26.36 -14.97 20.35
N TYR A 77 -25.79 -14.01 21.06
CA TYR A 77 -26.07 -12.60 20.82
C TYR A 77 -25.22 -12.03 19.71
N VAL A 78 -25.86 -11.60 18.63
CA VAL A 78 -25.26 -10.80 17.57
C VAL A 78 -25.22 -9.35 18.04
N ASP A 79 -24.02 -8.73 18.10
CA ASP A 79 -23.87 -7.33 18.51
C ASP A 79 -24.40 -6.40 17.41
N ARG A 80 -23.85 -6.56 16.21
CA ARG A 80 -24.17 -5.71 15.05
C ARG A 80 -23.64 -6.34 13.76
N GLY A 81 -24.10 -5.82 12.63
CA GLY A 81 -23.45 -6.11 11.35
C GLY A 81 -22.07 -5.47 11.28
N LEU A 82 -21.08 -6.21 10.80
CA LEU A 82 -19.73 -5.72 10.52
C LEU A 82 -19.53 -5.61 9.01
N ASP A 83 -19.24 -4.41 8.52
CA ASP A 83 -18.71 -4.19 7.16
C ASP A 83 -17.19 -4.12 7.25
N LEU A 84 -16.50 -5.09 6.64
CA LEU A 84 -15.03 -5.14 6.66
C LEU A 84 -14.39 -3.96 5.92
N ASN A 85 -15.03 -3.41 4.91
CA ASN A 85 -14.50 -2.25 4.20
C ASN A 85 -14.47 -1.04 5.14
N GLU A 86 -15.57 -0.79 5.85
CA GLU A 86 -15.66 0.30 6.82
C GLU A 86 -14.72 0.09 8.00
N HIS A 87 -14.57 -1.15 8.45
CA HIS A 87 -13.73 -1.51 9.59
C HIS A 87 -12.23 -1.37 9.30
N LEU A 88 -11.78 -1.78 8.10
CA LEU A 88 -10.36 -1.84 7.75
C LEU A 88 -9.86 -0.60 7.01
N ILE A 89 -10.72 0.10 6.27
CA ILE A 89 -10.35 1.20 5.36
C ILE A 89 -10.82 2.53 5.97
N ARG A 90 -9.91 3.22 6.66
CA ARG A 90 -10.19 4.53 7.28
C ARG A 90 -10.09 5.68 6.29
N HIS A 91 -9.09 5.65 5.40
CA HIS A 91 -8.83 6.66 4.40
C HIS A 91 -8.91 6.03 3.01
N LYS A 92 -10.10 6.01 2.40
CA LYS A 92 -10.40 5.30 1.15
C LYS A 92 -9.42 5.64 0.03
N GLU A 93 -9.13 6.93 -0.18
CA GLU A 93 -8.27 7.43 -1.24
C GLU A 93 -6.77 7.22 -0.99
N ALA A 94 -6.40 6.99 0.27
CA ALA A 94 -5.02 6.75 0.69
C ALA A 94 -4.73 5.27 0.95
N THR A 95 -5.73 4.40 0.91
CA THR A 95 -5.57 2.97 1.18
C THR A 95 -5.31 2.18 -0.09
N PHE A 96 -4.32 1.30 -0.02
CA PHE A 96 -4.02 0.34 -1.08
C PHE A 96 -3.68 -1.03 -0.48
N PHE A 97 -3.65 -2.05 -1.31
CA PHE A 97 -3.38 -3.42 -0.90
C PHE A 97 -2.10 -3.95 -1.53
N VAL A 98 -1.32 -4.71 -0.76
CA VAL A 98 -0.10 -5.36 -1.21
C VAL A 98 -0.10 -6.81 -0.78
N ARG A 99 0.27 -7.72 -1.68
CA ARG A 99 0.48 -9.12 -1.35
C ARG A 99 1.92 -9.34 -0.89
N VAL A 100 2.07 -10.04 0.23
CA VAL A 100 3.37 -10.37 0.81
C VAL A 100 4.03 -11.49 0.01
N LYS A 101 5.35 -11.39 -0.16
CA LYS A 101 6.20 -12.47 -0.64
C LYS A 101 7.38 -12.62 0.32
N GLY A 102 7.59 -13.85 0.80
CA GLY A 102 8.68 -14.18 1.70
C GLY A 102 8.30 -14.15 3.18
N ASP A 103 9.25 -14.42 4.04
CA ASP A 103 9.08 -14.75 5.45
C ASP A 103 9.77 -13.76 6.41
N SER A 104 10.21 -12.60 5.90
CA SER A 104 10.98 -11.64 6.71
C SER A 104 10.18 -11.01 7.86
N MET A 105 8.86 -11.20 7.92
CA MET A 105 7.96 -10.58 8.91
C MET A 105 7.13 -11.61 9.69
N VAL A 106 7.52 -12.88 9.68
CA VAL A 106 6.79 -13.98 10.37
C VAL A 106 6.68 -13.76 11.87
N GLY A 107 7.69 -13.16 12.51
CA GLY A 107 7.64 -12.81 13.93
C GLY A 107 6.60 -11.73 14.27
N ALA A 108 6.14 -10.99 13.28
CA ALA A 108 5.02 -10.04 13.40
C ALA A 108 3.67 -10.66 13.00
N GLY A 109 3.62 -11.96 12.69
CA GLY A 109 2.41 -12.66 12.25
C GLY A 109 2.02 -12.35 10.81
N ILE A 110 2.96 -11.87 9.98
CA ILE A 110 2.76 -11.65 8.54
C ILE A 110 3.44 -12.77 7.78
N MET A 111 2.65 -13.54 7.03
CA MET A 111 3.09 -14.75 6.32
C MET A 111 3.21 -14.49 4.81
N ASP A 112 3.91 -15.37 4.13
CA ASP A 112 3.93 -15.39 2.66
C ASP A 112 2.51 -15.56 2.11
N GLY A 113 2.15 -14.76 1.10
CA GLY A 113 0.82 -14.78 0.52
C GLY A 113 -0.21 -13.87 1.19
N ASP A 114 0.05 -13.33 2.38
CA ASP A 114 -0.87 -12.41 3.06
C ASP A 114 -1.21 -11.18 2.23
N LEU A 115 -2.43 -10.68 2.43
CA LEU A 115 -2.85 -9.40 1.86
C LEU A 115 -2.76 -8.32 2.93
N LEU A 116 -1.88 -7.34 2.73
CA LEU A 116 -1.74 -6.19 3.63
C LEU A 116 -2.65 -5.05 3.22
N VAL A 117 -3.30 -4.45 4.21
CA VAL A 117 -4.00 -3.16 4.09
C VAL A 117 -3.01 -2.06 4.48
N VAL A 118 -2.74 -1.13 3.56
CA VAL A 118 -1.71 -0.09 3.71
C VAL A 118 -2.34 1.27 3.55
N ASP A 119 -2.06 2.17 4.48
CA ASP A 119 -2.60 3.53 4.50
C ASP A 119 -1.46 4.55 4.36
N ARG A 120 -1.54 5.38 3.32
CA ARG A 120 -0.57 6.46 3.03
C ARG A 120 -0.80 7.72 3.85
N ALA A 121 -2.01 7.92 4.38
CA ALA A 121 -2.34 9.08 5.18
C ALA A 121 -1.75 9.02 6.59
N LEU A 122 -1.35 7.82 7.04
CA LEU A 122 -0.77 7.63 8.36
C LEU A 122 0.72 7.99 8.38
N SER A 123 1.12 8.72 9.42
CA SER A 123 2.53 9.04 9.63
C SER A 123 3.33 7.81 10.03
N PRO A 124 4.49 7.53 9.37
CA PRO A 124 5.35 6.41 9.70
C PRO A 124 6.19 6.73 10.94
N VAL A 125 5.69 6.35 12.11
CA VAL A 125 6.40 6.49 13.39
C VAL A 125 7.15 5.21 13.75
N SER A 126 8.13 5.33 14.67
CA SER A 126 8.92 4.18 15.16
C SER A 126 7.99 3.10 15.74
N GLY A 127 8.26 1.83 15.44
CA GLY A 127 7.48 0.67 15.85
C GLY A 127 6.38 0.25 14.86
N ARG A 128 5.99 1.09 13.90
CA ARG A 128 4.99 0.75 12.88
C ARG A 128 5.60 -0.13 11.79
N ILE A 129 4.79 -1.04 11.27
CA ILE A 129 5.12 -1.80 10.07
C ILE A 129 4.79 -0.92 8.86
N VAL A 130 5.71 -0.85 7.90
CA VAL A 130 5.62 0.02 6.74
C VAL A 130 5.92 -0.74 5.46
N ILE A 131 5.36 -0.27 4.36
CA ILE A 131 5.84 -0.59 3.02
C ILE A 131 6.84 0.49 2.63
N ALA A 132 8.06 0.07 2.29
CA ALA A 132 9.12 0.95 1.85
C ALA A 132 9.66 0.50 0.49
N ALA A 133 9.99 1.48 -0.36
CA ALA A 133 10.80 1.26 -1.55
C ALA A 133 12.26 1.56 -1.19
N VAL A 134 13.14 0.58 -1.33
CA VAL A 134 14.59 0.69 -1.07
C VAL A 134 15.30 0.39 -2.37
N ASN A 135 16.00 1.37 -2.93
CA ASN A 135 16.69 1.25 -4.23
C ASN A 135 15.78 0.71 -5.35
N GLY A 136 14.51 1.13 -5.34
CA GLY A 136 13.50 0.72 -6.31
C GLY A 136 12.77 -0.60 -5.99
N GLU A 137 13.14 -1.33 -4.95
CA GLU A 137 12.48 -2.57 -4.54
C GLU A 137 11.54 -2.35 -3.35
N LEU A 138 10.32 -2.90 -3.43
CA LEU A 138 9.35 -2.84 -2.33
C LEU A 138 9.65 -3.89 -1.27
N THR A 139 9.57 -3.47 -0.01
CA THR A 139 9.71 -4.36 1.14
C THR A 139 8.74 -3.98 2.25
N VAL A 140 8.34 -4.97 3.05
CA VAL A 140 7.61 -4.78 4.31
C VAL A 140 8.58 -4.95 5.47
N LYS A 141 8.65 -3.96 6.36
CA LYS A 141 9.55 -3.96 7.52
C LYS A 141 8.95 -3.17 8.68
N ARG A 142 9.46 -3.38 9.89
CA ARG A 142 9.17 -2.51 11.03
C ARG A 142 10.12 -1.31 11.02
N LEU A 143 9.56 -0.12 11.04
CA LEU A 143 10.34 1.10 11.14
C LEU A 143 10.85 1.30 12.56
N LYS A 144 12.16 1.49 12.72
CA LYS A 144 12.79 1.88 13.98
C LYS A 144 13.50 3.23 13.79
N LYS A 145 13.19 4.20 14.64
CA LYS A 145 13.87 5.50 14.67
C LYS A 145 14.50 5.71 16.04
N SER A 146 15.78 6.08 16.08
CA SER A 146 16.52 6.34 17.32
C SER A 146 17.73 7.23 17.03
N GLY A 147 17.96 8.28 17.85
CA GLY A 147 19.15 9.13 17.75
C GLY A 147 19.33 9.79 16.38
N GLY A 148 18.26 10.23 15.73
CA GLY A 148 18.31 10.86 14.39
C GLY A 148 18.54 9.87 13.24
N ARG A 149 18.69 8.58 13.52
CA ARG A 149 18.83 7.50 12.52
C ARG A 149 17.56 6.69 12.40
N ALA A 150 17.37 6.03 11.26
CA ALA A 150 16.24 5.16 11.00
C ALA A 150 16.69 3.83 10.41
N TRP A 151 15.96 2.76 10.74
CA TRP A 151 16.18 1.40 10.25
C TRP A 151 14.86 0.78 9.84
N LEU A 152 14.93 -0.08 8.85
CA LEU A 152 13.88 -1.02 8.47
C LEU A 152 14.26 -2.38 9.04
N MET A 153 13.54 -2.80 10.09
CA MET A 153 13.79 -4.03 10.83
C MET A 153 12.93 -5.16 10.28
N ALA A 154 13.53 -6.31 10.03
CA ALA A 154 12.78 -7.54 9.84
C ALA A 154 12.26 -8.07 11.19
N GLU A 155 11.21 -8.84 11.16
CA GLU A 155 10.67 -9.61 12.27
C GLU A 155 10.97 -11.12 12.06
N ASN A 156 12.18 -11.38 11.59
CA ASN A 156 12.76 -12.71 11.42
C ASN A 156 14.28 -12.56 11.59
N PRO A 157 14.91 -13.27 12.57
CA PRO A 157 16.33 -13.16 12.85
C PRO A 157 17.27 -13.53 11.69
N ALA A 158 16.75 -14.22 10.69
CA ALA A 158 17.53 -14.58 9.49
C ALA A 158 17.84 -13.37 8.57
N TYR A 159 17.22 -12.21 8.84
CA TYR A 159 17.36 -11.02 8.02
C TYR A 159 18.00 -9.88 8.79
N GLU A 160 19.04 -9.28 8.20
CA GLU A 160 19.72 -8.13 8.77
C GLU A 160 18.87 -6.85 8.66
N PRO A 161 18.98 -5.93 9.64
CA PRO A 161 18.36 -4.62 9.57
C PRO A 161 18.92 -3.79 8.41
N ILE A 162 18.06 -3.04 7.73
CA ILE A 162 18.46 -2.09 6.69
C ILE A 162 18.52 -0.69 7.32
N GLU A 163 19.72 -0.13 7.48
CA GLU A 163 19.87 1.26 7.92
C GLU A 163 19.57 2.21 6.77
N MET A 164 18.68 3.17 7.01
CA MET A 164 18.34 4.22 6.04
C MET A 164 19.43 5.31 6.10
N LYS A 165 20.44 5.20 5.22
CA LYS A 165 21.60 6.12 5.17
C LYS A 165 21.40 7.23 4.16
N ASP A 166 22.13 8.32 4.33
CA ASP A 166 22.23 9.39 3.35
C ASP A 166 22.76 8.82 2.02
N GLY A 167 22.09 9.19 0.92
CA GLY A 167 22.42 8.68 -0.41
C GLY A 167 21.72 7.36 -0.79
N MET A 168 21.02 6.69 0.14
CA MET A 168 20.15 5.56 -0.18
C MET A 168 18.79 6.08 -0.68
N GLU A 169 18.33 5.57 -1.81
CA GLU A 169 16.97 5.83 -2.25
C GLU A 169 16.00 4.98 -1.41
N CYS A 170 15.40 5.61 -0.39
CA CYS A 170 14.44 4.95 0.49
C CYS A 170 13.21 5.83 0.70
N VAL A 171 12.05 5.35 0.23
CA VAL A 171 10.77 6.05 0.32
C VAL A 171 9.76 5.16 1.03
N ILE A 172 9.15 5.67 2.11
CA ILE A 172 8.04 4.97 2.77
C ILE A 172 6.76 5.26 2.00
N TRP A 173 6.10 4.20 1.52
CA TRP A 173 4.88 4.28 0.73
C TRP A 173 3.63 4.35 1.60
N GLY A 174 3.65 3.76 2.79
CA GLY A 174 2.54 3.79 3.71
C GLY A 174 2.75 2.92 4.93
N VAL A 175 1.83 3.01 5.87
CA VAL A 175 1.81 2.25 7.11
C VAL A 175 0.86 1.07 6.95
N VAL A 176 1.32 -0.13 7.29
CA VAL A 176 0.48 -1.33 7.34
C VAL A 176 -0.45 -1.23 8.54
N THR A 177 -1.75 -1.33 8.30
CA THR A 177 -2.79 -1.30 9.33
C THR A 177 -3.27 -2.69 9.69
N ASN A 178 -3.40 -3.57 8.70
CA ASN A 178 -3.93 -4.92 8.86
C ASN A 178 -3.22 -5.90 7.92
N ALA A 179 -3.18 -7.16 8.33
CA ALA A 179 -2.84 -8.29 7.49
C ALA A 179 -4.06 -9.22 7.42
N ILE A 180 -4.37 -9.70 6.23
CA ILE A 180 -5.45 -10.67 5.97
C ILE A 180 -4.78 -11.97 5.55
N HIS A 181 -4.86 -12.96 6.41
CA HIS A 181 -4.34 -14.30 6.20
C HIS A 181 -5.46 -15.23 5.76
N ALA A 182 -5.21 -16.06 4.74
CA ALA A 182 -6.11 -17.11 4.29
C ALA A 182 -5.51 -18.48 4.66
N PHE A 183 -6.34 -19.39 5.14
CA PHE A 183 -5.97 -20.77 5.51
C PHE A 183 -6.17 -21.71 4.33
#